data_009c9e0677a10d239877a6d6fc5d6a2b
#
_entry.id   009c9e0677a10d239877a6d6fc5d6a2b
#
_cell.length_a   1.000
_cell.length_b   1.000
_cell.length_c   1.000
_cell.angle_alpha   90.00
_cell.angle_beta   90.00
_cell.angle_gamma   90.00
#
_symmetry.space_group_name_H-M   'P 1'
#
loop_
_entity.id
_entity.type
_entity.pdbx_description
1 polymer ?
#
loop_
_entity_poly.entity_id
_entity_poly.type
_entity_poly.pdbx_seq_one_letter_code
_entity_poly.pdbx_strand_id
1 'polypeptide(L)'
;MIRFATEADIPAILDIYGPYVLNTATSFEYTVPTLEEFTQRFRSITAQFPWLVWEEDGKVLGYAYGSLPFGRAAYRWVAASSIYLAPQAQGRGIGKKLYAALEDLLKTQGYRKTYAIITSDNPGSLRFHEKQGFRFIAEFPECGYKFGKLYGVVWMEKMLNSDQIPRDFPKSIHQLVNVDRIFR
;
A
#
# COMPACT_ATOMS: atom_id res chain seq x y z
N MET A 1 -10.68 1.63 14.45
CA MET A 1 -11.26 0.57 13.57
C MET A 1 -10.69 0.66 12.17
N ILE A 2 -10.80 -0.42 11.36
CA ILE A 2 -10.48 -0.39 9.91
C ILE A 2 -11.77 -0.12 9.15
N ARG A 3 -11.69 0.71 8.12
CA ARG A 3 -12.75 0.93 7.13
C ARG A 3 -12.17 1.31 5.77
N PHE A 4 -13.01 1.29 4.74
CA PHE A 4 -12.63 1.88 3.47
C PHE A 4 -12.43 3.39 3.60
N ALA A 5 -11.43 3.89 2.90
CA ALA A 5 -11.21 5.32 2.75
C ALA A 5 -12.25 5.93 1.81
N THR A 6 -12.58 7.18 2.07
CA THR A 6 -13.41 8.03 1.21
C THR A 6 -12.63 9.28 0.80
N GLU A 7 -13.14 10.05 -0.15
CA GLU A 7 -12.50 11.32 -0.53
C GLU A 7 -12.41 12.31 0.65
N ALA A 8 -13.31 12.23 1.61
CA ALA A 8 -13.27 13.07 2.82
C ALA A 8 -12.03 12.79 3.71
N ASP A 9 -11.40 11.61 3.55
CA ASP A 9 -10.19 11.24 4.31
C ASP A 9 -8.91 11.81 3.68
N ILE A 10 -8.96 12.29 2.45
CA ILE A 10 -7.76 12.70 1.70
C ILE A 10 -6.91 13.74 2.44
N PRO A 11 -7.49 14.80 3.05
CA PRO A 11 -6.68 15.74 3.84
C PRO A 11 -5.89 15.05 4.96
N ALA A 12 -6.52 14.17 5.73
CA ALA A 12 -5.86 13.44 6.81
C ALA A 12 -4.82 12.43 6.28
N ILE A 13 -5.06 11.81 5.13
CA ILE A 13 -4.10 10.94 4.44
C ILE A 13 -2.87 11.74 4.00
N LEU A 14 -3.07 12.94 3.44
CA LEU A 14 -1.98 13.84 3.05
C LEU A 14 -1.18 14.33 4.25
N ASP A 15 -1.82 14.61 5.38
CA ASP A 15 -1.15 14.98 6.64
C ASP A 15 -0.22 13.85 7.14
N ILE A 16 -0.61 12.59 6.91
CA ILE A 16 0.24 11.43 7.22
C ILE A 16 1.35 11.28 6.18
N TYR A 17 1.06 11.47 4.88
CA TYR A 17 1.99 11.24 3.79
C TYR A 17 3.06 12.32 3.65
N GLY A 18 2.68 13.59 3.86
CA GLY A 18 3.55 14.74 3.68
C GLY A 18 4.90 14.64 4.39
N PRO A 19 4.97 14.27 5.68
CA PRO A 19 6.24 14.06 6.39
C PRO A 19 7.13 12.98 5.75
N TYR A 20 6.57 11.93 5.19
CA TYR A 20 7.36 10.91 4.47
C TYR A 20 7.96 11.46 3.18
N VAL A 21 7.22 12.33 2.48
CA VAL A 21 7.74 13.02 1.28
C VAL A 21 8.84 14.00 1.64
N LEU A 22 8.60 14.86 2.63
CA LEU A 22 9.49 15.99 2.92
C LEU A 22 10.75 15.61 3.71
N ASN A 23 10.68 14.55 4.55
CA ASN A 23 11.72 14.28 5.53
C ASN A 23 12.39 12.90 5.36
N THR A 24 11.92 12.06 4.43
CA THR A 24 12.45 10.70 4.26
C THR A 24 12.57 10.32 2.78
N ALA A 25 13.36 9.28 2.52
CA ALA A 25 13.40 8.63 1.22
C ALA A 25 12.38 7.48 1.08
N THR A 26 11.44 7.32 2.01
CA THR A 26 10.35 6.32 1.92
C THR A 26 9.47 6.57 0.70
N SER A 27 9.27 7.84 0.33
CA SER A 27 8.71 8.25 -0.95
C SER A 27 9.79 8.96 -1.77
N PHE A 28 9.84 8.66 -3.08
CA PHE A 28 10.72 9.38 -4.00
C PHE A 28 10.07 10.61 -4.63
N GLU A 29 8.88 11.00 -4.19
CA GLU A 29 8.32 12.31 -4.53
C GLU A 29 9.15 13.43 -3.86
N TYR A 30 9.39 14.51 -4.57
CA TYR A 30 10.13 15.69 -4.07
C TYR A 30 9.23 16.68 -3.36
N THR A 31 7.97 16.75 -3.77
CA THR A 31 6.95 17.66 -3.25
C THR A 31 5.73 16.89 -2.82
N VAL A 32 5.07 17.38 -1.78
CA VAL A 32 3.77 16.81 -1.37
C VAL A 32 2.76 17.12 -2.47
N PRO A 33 2.03 16.12 -2.98
CA PRO A 33 0.97 16.35 -3.96
C PRO A 33 -0.08 17.33 -3.44
N THR A 34 -0.64 18.14 -4.32
CA THR A 34 -1.80 18.96 -3.99
C THR A 34 -3.01 18.08 -3.66
N LEU A 35 -4.01 18.67 -3.00
CA LEU A 35 -5.27 17.97 -2.70
C LEU A 35 -5.93 17.45 -3.99
N GLU A 36 -5.90 18.23 -5.06
CA GLU A 36 -6.47 17.84 -6.34
C GLU A 36 -5.73 16.66 -6.98
N GLU A 37 -4.40 16.73 -7.07
CA GLU A 37 -3.57 15.65 -7.62
C GLU A 37 -3.75 14.35 -6.83
N PHE A 38 -3.81 14.45 -5.50
CA PHE A 38 -3.99 13.28 -4.65
C PHE A 38 -5.41 12.71 -4.76
N THR A 39 -6.42 13.57 -4.92
CA THR A 39 -7.80 13.14 -5.18
C THR A 39 -7.91 12.39 -6.50
N GLN A 40 -7.27 12.86 -7.56
CA GLN A 40 -7.24 12.16 -8.85
C GLN A 40 -6.52 10.80 -8.72
N ARG A 41 -5.39 10.75 -8.01
CA ARG A 41 -4.68 9.50 -7.70
C ARG A 41 -5.57 8.54 -6.92
N PHE A 42 -6.24 9.01 -5.87
CA PHE A 42 -7.16 8.22 -5.06
C PHE A 42 -8.28 7.61 -5.91
N ARG A 43 -8.97 8.42 -6.72
CA ARG A 43 -10.03 7.94 -7.63
C ARG A 43 -9.53 6.89 -8.62
N SER A 44 -8.37 7.13 -9.22
CA SER A 44 -7.77 6.19 -10.17
C SER A 44 -7.46 4.84 -9.52
N ILE A 45 -6.92 4.83 -8.31
CA ILE A 45 -6.58 3.61 -7.58
C ILE A 45 -7.82 2.90 -7.08
N THR A 46 -8.76 3.63 -6.46
CA THR A 46 -9.97 3.04 -5.87
C THR A 46 -10.98 2.55 -6.90
N ALA A 47 -10.84 2.89 -8.18
CA ALA A 47 -11.60 2.27 -9.26
C ALA A 47 -11.37 0.74 -9.34
N GLN A 48 -10.20 0.26 -8.93
CA GLN A 48 -9.82 -1.16 -8.99
C GLN A 48 -9.46 -1.72 -7.61
N PHE A 49 -8.70 -0.99 -6.80
CA PHE A 49 -8.05 -1.49 -5.60
C PHE A 49 -8.71 -1.01 -4.31
N PRO A 50 -8.63 -1.79 -3.21
CA PRO A 50 -9.00 -1.32 -1.90
C PRO A 50 -8.03 -0.24 -1.40
N TRP A 51 -8.58 0.76 -0.73
CA TRP A 51 -7.86 1.75 0.05
C TRP A 51 -8.47 1.80 1.44
N LEU A 52 -7.71 1.44 2.45
CA LEU A 52 -8.14 1.29 3.82
C LEU A 52 -7.54 2.36 4.71
N VAL A 53 -8.30 2.82 5.69
CA VAL A 53 -7.81 3.66 6.78
C VAL A 53 -8.00 2.98 8.13
N TRP A 54 -7.11 3.29 9.07
CA TRP A 54 -7.31 3.04 10.48
C TRP A 54 -7.80 4.31 11.13
N GLU A 55 -9.02 4.25 11.67
CA GLU A 55 -9.63 5.37 12.40
C GLU A 55 -9.74 5.06 13.89
N GLU A 56 -9.44 6.03 14.72
CA GLU A 56 -9.58 5.99 16.17
C GLU A 56 -10.01 7.38 16.66
N ASP A 57 -11.08 7.44 17.42
CA ASP A 57 -11.67 8.69 17.94
C ASP A 57 -11.89 9.77 16.85
N GLY A 58 -12.39 9.35 15.69
CA GLY A 58 -12.66 10.23 14.54
C GLY A 58 -11.40 10.72 13.81
N LYS A 59 -10.22 10.18 14.12
CA LYS A 59 -8.95 10.55 13.48
C LYS A 59 -8.37 9.39 12.69
N VAL A 60 -7.95 9.66 11.44
CA VAL A 60 -7.19 8.72 10.63
C VAL A 60 -5.74 8.69 11.16
N LEU A 61 -5.29 7.51 11.58
CA LEU A 61 -3.95 7.29 12.12
C LEU A 61 -3.03 6.49 11.19
N GLY A 62 -3.55 6.00 10.09
CA GLY A 62 -2.77 5.28 9.08
C GLY A 62 -3.66 4.78 7.97
N TYR A 63 -3.03 4.38 6.88
CA TYR A 63 -3.73 3.84 5.72
C TYR A 63 -2.88 2.83 4.97
N ALA A 64 -3.55 1.94 4.22
CA ALA A 64 -2.92 0.99 3.31
C ALA A 64 -3.76 0.83 2.06
N TYR A 65 -3.13 0.63 0.91
CA TYR A 65 -3.82 0.46 -0.35
C TYR A 65 -3.09 -0.47 -1.31
N GLY A 66 -3.85 -1.06 -2.24
CA GLY A 66 -3.32 -1.78 -3.38
C GLY A 66 -3.14 -0.85 -4.59
N SER A 67 -2.23 -1.19 -5.49
CA SER A 67 -2.04 -0.50 -6.77
C SER A 67 -1.46 -1.43 -7.83
N LEU A 68 -1.40 -0.99 -9.09
CA LEU A 68 -0.69 -1.73 -10.13
C LEU A 68 0.81 -1.47 -10.04
N PRO A 69 1.66 -2.51 -9.93
CA PRO A 69 3.11 -2.34 -9.97
C PRO A 69 3.64 -2.08 -11.39
N PHE A 70 2.89 -2.48 -12.41
CA PHE A 70 3.29 -2.38 -13.83
C PHE A 70 2.10 -2.00 -14.71
N GLY A 71 2.35 -1.23 -15.77
CA GLY A 71 1.29 -0.67 -16.62
C GLY A 71 0.75 -1.60 -17.72
N ARG A 72 1.37 -2.75 -18.01
CA ARG A 72 0.94 -3.62 -19.12
C ARG A 72 -0.09 -4.66 -18.66
N ALA A 73 -1.04 -5.00 -19.54
CA ALA A 73 -2.17 -5.86 -19.24
C ALA A 73 -1.80 -7.25 -18.69
N ALA A 74 -0.70 -7.86 -19.17
CA ALA A 74 -0.26 -9.17 -18.69
C ALA A 74 0.17 -9.18 -17.20
N TYR A 75 0.42 -8.01 -16.61
CA TYR A 75 0.76 -7.88 -15.19
C TYR A 75 -0.44 -7.68 -14.27
N ARG A 76 -1.68 -7.67 -14.77
CA ARG A 76 -2.90 -7.42 -13.97
C ARG A 76 -3.17 -8.43 -12.86
N TRP A 77 -2.44 -9.54 -12.83
CA TRP A 77 -2.56 -10.61 -11.82
C TRP A 77 -1.80 -10.33 -10.53
N VAL A 78 -1.04 -9.24 -10.50
CA VAL A 78 -0.23 -8.85 -9.35
C VAL A 78 -0.61 -7.46 -8.89
N ALA A 79 -0.48 -7.22 -7.59
CA ALA A 79 -0.68 -5.91 -6.98
C ALA A 79 0.63 -5.43 -6.34
N ALA A 80 0.77 -4.14 -6.15
CA ALA A 80 1.67 -3.56 -5.16
C ALA A 80 0.86 -3.14 -3.94
N SER A 81 1.43 -3.24 -2.75
CA SER A 81 0.82 -2.77 -1.51
C SER A 81 1.66 -1.67 -0.89
N SER A 82 1.00 -0.64 -0.40
CA SER A 82 1.60 0.50 0.28
C SER A 82 0.95 0.70 1.64
N ILE A 83 1.74 1.15 2.62
CA ILE A 83 1.26 1.47 3.97
C ILE A 83 2.00 2.67 4.53
N TYR A 84 1.26 3.56 5.17
CA TYR A 84 1.78 4.72 5.87
C TYR A 84 1.04 4.88 7.20
N LEU A 85 1.78 5.16 8.25
CA LEU A 85 1.25 5.36 9.61
C LEU A 85 1.70 6.70 10.17
N ALA A 86 0.80 7.39 10.84
CA ALA A 86 1.18 8.52 11.68
C ALA A 86 2.18 8.07 12.76
N PRO A 87 3.14 8.91 13.18
CA PRO A 87 4.16 8.53 14.17
C PRO A 87 3.58 7.90 15.43
N GLN A 88 2.48 8.45 15.95
CA GLN A 88 1.80 7.95 17.16
C GLN A 88 1.08 6.61 16.98
N ALA A 89 0.92 6.14 15.75
CA ALA A 89 0.31 4.85 15.41
C ALA A 89 1.33 3.72 15.25
N GLN A 90 2.62 4.06 15.17
CA GLN A 90 3.68 3.08 15.00
C GLN A 90 3.87 2.24 16.27
N GLY A 91 4.31 0.99 16.12
CA GLY A 91 4.54 0.08 17.25
C GLY A 91 3.27 -0.48 17.92
N ARG A 92 2.07 -0.03 17.54
CA ARG A 92 0.78 -0.40 18.14
C ARG A 92 0.07 -1.57 17.46
N GLY A 93 0.72 -2.23 16.49
CA GLY A 93 0.12 -3.34 15.73
C GLY A 93 -0.87 -2.90 14.64
N ILE A 94 -1.12 -1.61 14.48
CA ILE A 94 -2.06 -1.04 13.49
C ILE A 94 -1.66 -1.45 12.07
N GLY A 95 -0.37 -1.34 11.73
CA GLY A 95 0.13 -1.72 10.41
C GLY A 95 -0.11 -3.18 10.07
N LYS A 96 0.06 -4.10 11.04
CA LYS A 96 -0.23 -5.51 10.86
C LYS A 96 -1.70 -5.75 10.53
N LYS A 97 -2.61 -5.08 11.25
CA LYS A 97 -4.06 -5.23 11.04
C LYS A 97 -4.50 -4.65 9.69
N LEU A 98 -4.01 -3.47 9.31
CA LEU A 98 -4.28 -2.86 8.00
C LEU A 98 -3.79 -3.74 6.86
N TYR A 99 -2.58 -4.32 6.98
CA TYR A 99 -2.01 -5.19 5.95
C TYR A 99 -2.78 -6.49 5.82
N ALA A 100 -3.15 -7.13 6.93
CA ALA A 100 -3.96 -8.34 6.91
C ALA A 100 -5.30 -8.11 6.18
N ALA A 101 -6.01 -7.03 6.50
CA ALA A 101 -7.26 -6.69 5.83
C ALA A 101 -7.06 -6.36 4.33
N LEU A 102 -5.99 -5.63 3.97
CA LEU A 102 -5.65 -5.35 2.58
C LEU A 102 -5.36 -6.64 1.80
N GLU A 103 -4.55 -7.53 2.36
CA GLU A 103 -4.20 -8.81 1.73
C GLU A 103 -5.42 -9.71 1.53
N ASP A 104 -6.32 -9.78 2.51
CA ASP A 104 -7.56 -10.56 2.40
C ASP A 104 -8.47 -10.01 1.28
N LEU A 105 -8.55 -8.69 1.12
CA LEU A 105 -9.27 -8.05 0.02
C LEU A 105 -8.62 -8.35 -1.33
N LEU A 106 -7.31 -8.16 -1.47
CA LEU A 106 -6.57 -8.46 -2.70
C LEU A 106 -6.68 -9.94 -3.08
N LYS A 107 -6.62 -10.84 -2.08
CA LYS A 107 -6.84 -12.27 -2.27
C LYS A 107 -8.25 -12.56 -2.77
N THR A 108 -9.27 -11.93 -2.19
CA THR A 108 -10.68 -12.08 -2.58
C THR A 108 -10.94 -11.51 -3.98
N GLN A 109 -10.25 -10.44 -4.38
CA GLN A 109 -10.29 -9.92 -5.74
C GLN A 109 -9.70 -10.89 -6.78
N GLY A 110 -8.86 -11.84 -6.36
CA GLY A 110 -8.21 -12.82 -7.23
C GLY A 110 -6.77 -12.46 -7.60
N TYR A 111 -6.15 -11.50 -6.93
CA TYR A 111 -4.71 -11.23 -7.14
C TYR A 111 -3.87 -12.43 -6.69
N ARG A 112 -2.88 -12.79 -7.52
CA ARG A 112 -2.01 -13.93 -7.28
C ARG A 112 -0.95 -13.63 -6.23
N LYS A 113 -0.35 -12.46 -6.29
CA LYS A 113 0.67 -11.99 -5.36
C LYS A 113 0.64 -10.48 -5.19
N THR A 114 1.27 -10.01 -4.13
CA THR A 114 1.51 -8.60 -3.91
C THR A 114 3.00 -8.32 -3.75
N TYR A 115 3.43 -7.14 -4.19
CA TYR A 115 4.78 -6.62 -4.03
C TYR A 115 4.80 -5.48 -3.02
N ALA A 116 5.89 -5.38 -2.26
CA ALA A 116 6.28 -4.20 -1.53
C ALA A 116 7.56 -3.63 -2.14
N ILE A 117 7.57 -2.34 -2.43
CA ILE A 117 8.68 -1.61 -3.04
C ILE A 117 9.20 -0.65 -1.98
N ILE A 118 10.40 -0.90 -1.48
CA ILE A 118 10.91 -0.29 -0.25
C ILE A 118 12.28 0.31 -0.51
N THR A 119 12.51 1.54 -0.09
CA THR A 119 13.86 2.13 -0.11
C THR A 119 14.80 1.30 0.75
N SER A 120 15.99 0.95 0.26
CA SER A 120 16.96 0.09 0.95
C SER A 120 17.39 0.65 2.33
N ASP A 121 17.37 1.97 2.48
CA ASP A 121 17.66 2.68 3.75
C ASP A 121 16.48 2.67 4.75
N ASN A 122 15.42 1.88 4.50
CA ASN A 122 14.29 1.75 5.42
C ASN A 122 14.23 0.35 6.08
N PRO A 123 15.18 0.03 6.99
CA PRO A 123 15.24 -1.28 7.63
C PRO A 123 14.01 -1.60 8.49
N GLY A 124 13.29 -0.56 8.94
CA GLY A 124 12.03 -0.73 9.67
C GLY A 124 10.94 -1.34 8.80
N SER A 125 10.78 -0.81 7.57
CA SER A 125 9.83 -1.32 6.61
C SER A 125 10.23 -2.72 6.11
N LEU A 126 11.50 -2.97 5.83
CA LEU A 126 11.99 -4.30 5.42
C LEU A 126 11.61 -5.35 6.46
N ARG A 127 11.98 -5.13 7.74
CA ARG A 127 11.62 -6.05 8.83
C ARG A 127 10.12 -6.20 9.06
N PHE A 128 9.36 -5.12 8.83
CA PHE A 128 7.89 -5.19 8.91
C PHE A 128 7.35 -6.16 7.86
N HIS A 129 7.76 -6.01 6.60
CA HIS A 129 7.28 -6.85 5.51
C HIS A 129 7.74 -8.31 5.65
N GLU A 130 8.97 -8.56 6.10
CA GLU A 130 9.43 -9.92 6.44
C GLU A 130 8.51 -10.57 7.47
N LYS A 131 8.16 -9.86 8.55
CA LYS A 131 7.24 -10.36 9.58
C LYS A 131 5.81 -10.56 9.06
N GLN A 132 5.41 -9.88 7.98
CA GLN A 132 4.13 -10.14 7.30
C GLN A 132 4.23 -11.29 6.29
N GLY A 133 5.38 -11.96 6.15
CA GLY A 133 5.58 -13.10 5.26
C GLY A 133 5.99 -12.72 3.82
N PHE A 134 6.43 -11.50 3.61
CA PHE A 134 7.09 -11.12 2.36
C PHE A 134 8.50 -11.68 2.32
N ARG A 135 8.95 -12.06 1.13
CA ARG A 135 10.33 -12.49 0.88
C ARG A 135 11.02 -11.52 -0.08
N PHE A 136 12.30 -11.32 0.11
CA PHE A 136 13.17 -10.55 -0.80
C PHE A 136 13.18 -11.21 -2.19
N ILE A 137 13.13 -10.41 -3.25
CA ILE A 137 13.27 -10.90 -4.63
C ILE A 137 14.33 -10.14 -5.44
N ALA A 138 14.50 -8.84 -5.24
CA ALA A 138 15.49 -8.05 -5.95
C ALA A 138 15.84 -6.77 -5.21
N GLU A 139 17.03 -6.25 -5.51
CA GLU A 139 17.44 -4.90 -5.16
C GLU A 139 17.91 -4.18 -6.43
N PHE A 140 17.53 -2.93 -6.56
CA PHE A 140 18.01 -2.00 -7.58
C PHE A 140 18.86 -0.95 -6.87
N PRO A 141 20.19 -1.12 -6.82
CA PRO A 141 21.06 -0.17 -6.13
C PRO A 141 21.06 1.17 -6.86
N GLU A 142 21.15 2.26 -6.10
CA GLU A 142 21.36 3.62 -6.61
C GLU A 142 20.37 4.08 -7.70
N CYS A 143 19.15 3.56 -7.67
CA CYS A 143 18.14 3.84 -8.70
C CYS A 143 17.27 5.08 -8.42
N GLY A 144 17.38 5.69 -7.25
CA GLY A 144 16.68 6.91 -6.87
C GLY A 144 17.64 7.95 -6.29
N TYR A 145 17.37 9.23 -6.57
CA TYR A 145 18.14 10.34 -6.02
C TYR A 145 17.24 11.23 -5.18
N LYS A 146 17.62 11.53 -3.94
CA LYS A 146 16.89 12.45 -3.06
C LYS A 146 17.81 12.97 -1.94
N PHE A 147 17.60 14.18 -1.46
CA PHE A 147 18.40 14.80 -0.38
C PHE A 147 19.92 14.76 -0.62
N GLY A 148 20.36 14.93 -1.88
CA GLY A 148 21.78 14.90 -2.22
C GLY A 148 22.43 13.51 -2.21
N LYS A 149 21.63 12.43 -2.13
CA LYS A 149 22.12 11.04 -2.00
C LYS A 149 21.39 10.12 -2.98
N LEU A 150 22.10 9.09 -3.47
CA LEU A 150 21.50 7.96 -4.19
C LEU A 150 20.98 6.92 -3.22
N TYR A 151 19.83 6.35 -3.56
CA TYR A 151 19.15 5.31 -2.78
C TYR A 151 18.86 4.09 -3.65
N GLY A 152 19.01 2.92 -3.08
CA GLY A 152 18.52 1.70 -3.67
C GLY A 152 17.05 1.45 -3.34
N VAL A 153 16.44 0.52 -4.08
CA VAL A 153 15.08 0.04 -3.87
C VAL A 153 15.07 -1.47 -3.79
N VAL A 154 14.51 -1.99 -2.72
CA VAL A 154 14.29 -3.42 -2.50
C VAL A 154 12.87 -3.77 -2.90
N TRP A 155 12.73 -4.83 -3.68
CA TRP A 155 11.46 -5.46 -3.99
C TRP A 155 11.28 -6.71 -3.15
N MET A 156 10.15 -6.80 -2.48
CA MET A 156 9.72 -7.98 -1.75
C MET A 156 8.38 -8.46 -2.29
N GLU A 157 8.11 -9.77 -2.25
CA GLU A 157 6.84 -10.33 -2.70
C GLU A 157 6.20 -11.22 -1.63
N LYS A 158 4.87 -11.30 -1.70
CA LYS A 158 4.08 -12.27 -0.95
C LYS A 158 3.05 -12.93 -1.86
N MET A 159 2.97 -14.27 -1.80
CA MET A 159 1.95 -15.03 -2.50
C MET A 159 0.62 -14.90 -1.77
N LEU A 160 -0.44 -14.58 -2.50
CA LEU A 160 -1.82 -14.47 -1.99
C LEU A 160 -2.66 -15.69 -2.41
N ASN A 161 -2.60 -16.06 -3.70
CA ASN A 161 -3.32 -17.21 -4.25
C ASN A 161 -2.32 -18.07 -5.06
N SER A 162 -1.92 -19.23 -4.53
CA SER A 162 -0.91 -20.10 -5.15
C SER A 162 -1.49 -21.17 -6.07
N ASP A 163 -2.74 -21.60 -5.83
CA ASP A 163 -3.18 -22.94 -6.21
C ASP A 163 -3.82 -23.05 -7.58
N GLN A 164 -4.01 -21.95 -8.30
CA GLN A 164 -4.65 -21.94 -9.60
C GLN A 164 -4.00 -21.01 -10.60
N ILE A 165 -3.92 -21.47 -11.85
CA ILE A 165 -3.69 -20.55 -12.97
C ILE A 165 -4.94 -19.66 -13.07
N PRO A 166 -4.78 -18.34 -13.01
CA PRO A 166 -5.94 -17.43 -13.09
C PRO A 166 -6.66 -17.62 -14.43
N ARG A 167 -7.98 -17.76 -14.39
CA ARG A 167 -8.81 -17.82 -15.60
C ARG A 167 -9.41 -16.47 -15.96
N ASP A 168 -9.75 -15.69 -14.93
CA ASP A 168 -10.40 -14.39 -15.06
C ASP A 168 -9.54 -13.29 -14.44
N PHE A 169 -9.64 -12.09 -14.95
CA PHE A 169 -8.96 -10.93 -14.35
C PHE A 169 -9.44 -10.69 -12.92
N PRO A 170 -8.58 -10.18 -12.03
CA PRO A 170 -8.99 -9.78 -10.69
C PRO A 170 -10.17 -8.81 -10.74
N LYS A 171 -11.17 -9.08 -9.90
CA LYS A 171 -12.36 -8.23 -9.76
C LYS A 171 -11.98 -6.85 -9.23
N SER A 172 -12.71 -5.81 -9.62
CA SER A 172 -12.58 -4.54 -8.93
C SER A 172 -13.11 -4.65 -7.51
N ILE A 173 -12.65 -3.75 -6.63
CA ILE A 173 -13.13 -3.73 -5.23
C ILE A 173 -14.65 -3.55 -5.15
N HIS A 174 -15.25 -2.84 -6.10
CA HIS A 174 -16.69 -2.60 -6.16
C HIS A 174 -17.51 -3.82 -6.60
N GLN A 175 -16.86 -4.85 -7.14
CA GLN A 175 -17.52 -6.11 -7.53
C GLN A 175 -17.52 -7.15 -6.40
N LEU A 176 -16.84 -6.86 -5.29
CA LEU A 176 -16.83 -7.75 -4.14
C LEU A 176 -18.10 -7.57 -3.30
N VAL A 177 -18.61 -8.68 -2.78
CA VAL A 177 -19.76 -8.72 -1.87
C VAL A 177 -19.33 -9.18 -0.47
N ASN A 178 -20.05 -8.73 0.56
CA ASN A 178 -19.81 -9.12 1.96
C ASN A 178 -18.39 -8.82 2.49
N VAL A 179 -17.75 -7.76 1.99
CA VAL A 179 -16.38 -7.38 2.39
C VAL A 179 -16.28 -6.85 3.83
N ASP A 180 -17.38 -6.40 4.43
CA ASP A 180 -17.42 -5.89 5.82
C ASP A 180 -16.98 -6.94 6.85
N ARG A 181 -17.04 -8.22 6.50
CA ARG A 181 -16.55 -9.32 7.35
C ARG A 181 -15.03 -9.31 7.55
N ILE A 182 -14.29 -8.67 6.66
CA ILE A 182 -12.83 -8.59 6.71
C ILE A 182 -12.38 -7.60 7.80
N PHE A 183 -13.25 -6.67 8.23
CA PHE A 183 -12.93 -5.64 9.22
C PHE A 183 -13.29 -6.02 10.67
N ARG A 184 -13.78 -7.24 10.88
CA ARG A 184 -14.21 -7.73 12.22
C ARG A 184 -13.10 -8.41 13.00
#